data_a1966bfbd11252b1ef02fdfd53d0333e
#
_entry.id   a1966bfbd11252b1ef02fdfd53d0333e
#
_cell.length_a   1.000
_cell.length_b   1.000
_cell.length_c   1.000
_cell.angle_alpha   90.00
_cell.angle_beta   90.00
_cell.angle_gamma   90.00
#
_symmetry.space_group_name_H-M   'P 1'
#
loop_
_entity.id
_entity.type
_entity.pdbx_description
1 polymer ?
#
loop_
_entity_poly.entity_id
_entity_poly.type
_entity_poly.pdbx_seq_one_letter_code
_entity_poly.pdbx_strand_id
1 'polypeptide(L)'
;TLIYLSAKDKMGLLSSLKEHMSEIIQTFKESDIKVLQRSFFNKRVNDSMYKTLKKLNISLTIPEEFKTVDDTGDFLWLRQHLKSGIARGAGNNNILVYSLPLNDQTMSSNNIISMRDQIGEKYIPGSKQGMYMITEAAYTPRTTKTEILGNDAFETRGKWEVKNDFMAGPFLNY
;
A
#
# COMPACT_ATOMS: atom_id res chain seq x y z
N THR A 1 5.29 -19.43 -13.33
CA THR A 1 4.01 -19.83 -13.94
C THR A 1 4.17 -19.88 -15.46
N LEU A 2 3.59 -20.88 -16.09
CA LEU A 2 3.61 -21.11 -17.54
C LEU A 2 2.17 -21.34 -18.01
N ILE A 3 1.78 -20.70 -19.09
CA ILE A 3 0.44 -20.84 -19.69
C ILE A 3 0.64 -21.34 -21.13
N TYR A 4 -0.10 -22.37 -21.50
CA TYR A 4 -0.10 -22.92 -22.85
C TYR A 4 -1.41 -22.55 -23.55
N LEU A 5 -1.29 -22.00 -24.75
CA LEU A 5 -2.40 -21.79 -25.68
C LEU A 5 -2.15 -22.68 -26.92
N SER A 6 -3.16 -23.39 -27.35
CA SER A 6 -3.10 -24.18 -28.58
C SER A 6 -4.36 -23.98 -29.42
N ALA A 7 -4.20 -24.01 -30.74
CA ALA A 7 -5.30 -23.93 -31.68
C ALA A 7 -4.91 -24.67 -32.98
N LYS A 8 -5.89 -24.94 -33.83
CA LYS A 8 -5.65 -25.64 -35.12
C LYS A 8 -4.90 -24.76 -36.13
N ASP A 9 -5.05 -23.45 -36.01
CA ASP A 9 -4.43 -22.49 -36.92
C ASP A 9 -4.14 -21.14 -36.22
N LYS A 10 -3.50 -20.21 -36.95
CA LYS A 10 -3.13 -18.88 -36.45
C LYS A 10 -4.34 -18.03 -36.05
N MET A 11 -5.45 -18.13 -36.79
CA MET A 11 -6.64 -17.33 -36.50
C MET A 11 -7.30 -17.83 -35.18
N GLY A 12 -7.41 -19.14 -35.03
CA GLY A 12 -7.90 -19.73 -33.79
C GLY A 12 -7.02 -19.40 -32.58
N LEU A 13 -5.68 -19.38 -32.74
CA LEU A 13 -4.78 -18.97 -31.67
C LEU A 13 -4.96 -17.50 -31.25
N LEU A 14 -5.11 -16.60 -32.25
CA LEU A 14 -5.35 -15.18 -31.96
C LEU A 14 -6.72 -14.96 -31.31
N SER A 15 -7.74 -15.71 -31.72
CA SER A 15 -9.06 -15.65 -31.08
C SER A 15 -8.99 -16.09 -29.62
N SER A 16 -8.39 -17.25 -29.36
CA SER A 16 -8.22 -17.79 -28.02
C SER A 16 -7.39 -16.84 -27.11
N LEU A 17 -6.33 -16.24 -27.65
CA LEU A 17 -5.54 -15.27 -26.90
C LEU A 17 -6.36 -14.02 -26.51
N LYS A 18 -7.20 -13.51 -27.42
CA LYS A 18 -8.06 -12.36 -27.12
C LYS A 18 -9.14 -12.70 -26.11
N GLU A 19 -9.76 -13.86 -26.24
CA GLU A 19 -10.81 -14.35 -25.37
C GLU A 19 -10.31 -14.52 -23.92
N HIS A 20 -9.11 -15.13 -23.74
CA HIS A 20 -8.55 -15.43 -22.43
C HIS A 20 -7.53 -14.39 -21.93
N MET A 21 -7.37 -13.24 -22.60
CA MET A 21 -6.36 -12.23 -22.26
C MET A 21 -6.42 -11.79 -20.79
N SER A 22 -7.62 -11.49 -20.30
CA SER A 22 -7.82 -11.03 -18.92
C SER A 22 -7.45 -12.10 -17.90
N GLU A 23 -7.81 -13.36 -18.16
CA GLU A 23 -7.47 -14.51 -17.33
C GLU A 23 -5.96 -14.77 -17.29
N ILE A 24 -5.31 -14.69 -18.44
CA ILE A 24 -3.86 -14.84 -18.59
C ILE A 24 -3.13 -13.78 -17.77
N ILE A 25 -3.52 -12.51 -17.92
CA ILE A 25 -2.92 -11.41 -17.17
C ILE A 25 -3.13 -11.59 -15.67
N GLN A 26 -4.33 -11.97 -15.26
CA GLN A 26 -4.65 -12.19 -13.85
C GLN A 26 -3.81 -13.34 -13.27
N THR A 27 -3.68 -14.45 -13.99
CA THR A 27 -2.88 -15.61 -13.56
C THR A 27 -1.40 -15.22 -13.37
N PHE A 28 -0.82 -14.43 -14.26
CA PHE A 28 0.56 -13.94 -14.08
C PHE A 28 0.68 -13.01 -12.88
N LYS A 29 -0.24 -12.04 -12.70
CA LYS A 29 -0.25 -11.15 -11.53
C LYS A 29 -0.33 -11.91 -10.21
N GLU A 30 -1.22 -12.88 -10.13
CA GLU A 30 -1.36 -13.73 -8.92
C GLU A 30 -0.10 -14.56 -8.65
N SER A 31 0.52 -15.08 -9.70
CA SER A 31 1.78 -15.80 -9.58
C SER A 31 2.90 -14.91 -9.03
N ASP A 32 3.04 -13.70 -9.57
CA ASP A 32 4.05 -12.74 -9.13
C ASP A 32 3.83 -12.33 -7.66
N ILE A 33 2.57 -12.07 -7.27
CA ILE A 33 2.22 -11.78 -5.88
C ILE A 33 2.60 -12.95 -4.96
N LYS A 34 2.29 -14.20 -5.34
CA LYS A 34 2.66 -15.39 -4.55
C LYS A 34 4.17 -15.56 -4.39
N VAL A 35 4.95 -15.27 -5.43
CA VAL A 35 6.43 -15.29 -5.36
C VAL A 35 6.94 -14.23 -4.39
N LEU A 36 6.43 -12.99 -4.47
CA LEU A 36 6.80 -11.91 -3.56
C LEU A 36 6.40 -12.22 -2.12
N GLN A 37 5.19 -12.72 -1.89
CA GLN A 37 4.72 -13.11 -0.55
C GLN A 37 5.61 -14.18 0.08
N ARG A 38 6.02 -15.21 -0.68
CA ARG A 38 6.96 -16.23 -0.21
C ARG A 38 8.33 -15.63 0.15
N SER A 39 8.84 -14.72 -0.66
CA SER A 39 10.11 -14.03 -0.39
C SER A 39 10.03 -13.24 0.92
N PHE A 40 8.96 -12.47 1.13
CA PHE A 40 8.75 -11.71 2.36
C PHE A 40 8.57 -12.62 3.58
N PHE A 41 7.83 -13.72 3.41
CA PHE A 41 7.61 -14.68 4.50
C PHE A 41 8.90 -15.30 5.03
N ASN A 42 9.84 -15.60 4.13
CA ASN A 42 11.12 -16.21 4.49
C ASN A 42 12.07 -15.27 5.24
N LYS A 43 11.90 -13.94 5.06
CA LYS A 43 12.73 -12.89 5.65
C LYS A 43 11.88 -11.86 6.37
N ARG A 44 10.96 -12.32 7.22
CA ARG A 44 10.08 -11.44 7.97
C ARG A 44 10.56 -11.21 9.40
N VAL A 45 10.22 -10.06 9.93
CA VAL A 45 10.31 -9.81 11.37
C VAL A 45 9.13 -10.47 12.09
N ASN A 46 9.28 -10.71 13.37
CA ASN A 46 8.17 -11.16 14.23
C ASN A 46 7.22 -9.97 14.48
N ASP A 47 6.05 -9.98 13.86
CA ASP A 47 5.04 -8.92 13.97
C ASP A 47 4.47 -8.77 15.39
N SER A 48 4.54 -9.84 16.21
CA SER A 48 4.10 -9.80 17.61
C SER A 48 4.94 -8.88 18.50
N MET A 49 6.06 -8.35 18.01
CA MET A 49 6.83 -7.34 18.74
C MET A 49 6.15 -5.96 18.75
N TYR A 50 5.29 -5.67 17.78
CA TYR A 50 4.66 -4.36 17.61
C TYR A 50 3.42 -4.19 18.49
N LYS A 51 3.43 -3.14 19.33
CA LYS A 51 2.32 -2.81 20.26
C LYS A 51 1.02 -2.52 19.51
N THR A 52 1.11 -1.74 18.42
CA THR A 52 -0.05 -1.37 17.61
C THR A 52 -0.71 -2.59 16.98
N LEU A 53 0.06 -3.51 16.40
CA LEU A 53 -0.50 -4.72 15.78
C LEU A 53 -1.18 -5.63 16.82
N LYS A 54 -0.58 -5.79 18.00
CA LYS A 54 -1.18 -6.53 19.13
C LYS A 54 -2.51 -5.90 19.57
N LYS A 55 -2.54 -4.59 19.75
CA LYS A 55 -3.74 -3.87 20.19
C LYS A 55 -4.88 -3.98 19.18
N LEU A 56 -4.57 -3.91 17.89
CA LEU A 56 -5.54 -4.02 16.81
C LEU A 56 -5.93 -5.46 16.47
N ASN A 57 -5.25 -6.44 17.06
CA ASN A 57 -5.41 -7.88 16.77
C ASN A 57 -5.27 -8.20 15.28
N ILE A 58 -4.27 -7.60 14.62
CA ILE A 58 -3.93 -7.84 13.22
C ILE A 58 -2.53 -8.39 13.09
N SER A 59 -2.30 -9.20 12.05
CA SER A 59 -1.01 -9.77 11.71
C SER A 59 -0.56 -9.27 10.34
N LEU A 60 0.71 -8.90 10.24
CA LEU A 60 1.33 -8.46 8.99
C LEU A 60 2.63 -9.22 8.73
N THR A 61 2.84 -9.64 7.49
CA THR A 61 4.14 -10.14 7.04
C THR A 61 5.03 -8.96 6.67
N ILE A 62 5.90 -8.57 7.59
CA ILE A 62 6.77 -7.39 7.45
C ILE A 62 8.17 -7.85 7.10
N PRO A 63 8.71 -7.48 5.91
CA PRO A 63 10.09 -7.77 5.53
C PRO A 63 11.12 -7.18 6.51
N GLU A 64 12.24 -7.88 6.73
CA GLU A 64 13.29 -7.47 7.70
C GLU A 64 13.99 -6.15 7.37
N GLU A 65 13.87 -5.69 6.13
CA GLU A 65 14.41 -4.41 5.66
C GLU A 65 13.66 -3.20 6.24
N PHE A 66 12.42 -3.38 6.69
CA PHE A 66 11.67 -2.33 7.36
C PHE A 66 12.14 -2.15 8.80
N LYS A 67 12.40 -0.90 9.17
CA LYS A 67 12.78 -0.52 10.54
C LYS A 67 11.68 0.31 11.18
N THR A 68 11.50 0.13 12.48
CA THR A 68 10.51 0.88 13.25
C THR A 68 10.96 2.34 13.36
N VAL A 69 10.07 3.25 12.96
CA VAL A 69 10.22 4.69 13.22
C VAL A 69 9.45 5.05 14.47
N ASP A 70 8.21 4.57 14.60
CA ASP A 70 7.35 4.80 15.75
C ASP A 70 6.37 3.62 15.96
N ASP A 71 6.01 3.34 17.22
CA ASP A 71 5.00 2.33 17.62
C ASP A 71 4.35 2.76 18.93
N THR A 72 3.32 3.58 18.85
CA THR A 72 2.64 4.14 20.02
C THR A 72 1.59 3.22 20.65
N GLY A 73 1.19 2.15 19.93
CA GLY A 73 0.04 1.31 20.24
C GLY A 73 -1.24 1.72 19.51
N ASP A 74 -1.35 2.95 19.04
CA ASP A 74 -2.45 3.43 18.17
C ASP A 74 -1.98 3.73 16.75
N PHE A 75 -0.68 3.85 16.58
CA PHE A 75 -0.02 4.17 15.32
C PHE A 75 1.29 3.41 15.23
N LEU A 76 1.52 2.75 14.08
CA LEU A 76 2.78 2.09 13.74
C LEU A 76 3.32 2.71 12.46
N TRP A 77 4.59 3.09 12.48
CA TRP A 77 5.33 3.57 11.33
C TRP A 77 6.59 2.75 11.12
N LEU A 78 6.66 2.10 9.97
CA LEU A 78 7.81 1.33 9.52
C LEU A 78 8.38 1.98 8.27
N ARG A 79 9.71 2.00 8.16
CA ARG A 79 10.42 2.60 7.03
C ARG A 79 11.49 1.68 6.49
N GLN A 80 11.53 1.57 5.16
CA GLN A 80 12.61 0.95 4.41
C GLN A 80 13.32 1.99 3.57
N HIS A 81 14.65 2.10 3.70
CA HIS A 81 15.46 2.94 2.81
C HIS A 81 15.69 2.26 1.47
N LEU A 82 15.39 2.96 0.39
CA LEU A 82 15.60 2.48 -0.97
C LEU A 82 16.97 2.92 -1.46
N LYS A 83 17.83 1.94 -1.79
CA LYS A 83 19.21 2.18 -2.30
C LYS A 83 19.27 2.19 -3.82
N SER A 84 18.23 1.76 -4.53
CA SER A 84 18.14 1.66 -5.97
C SER A 84 16.68 1.78 -6.46
N GLY A 85 16.51 1.94 -7.77
CA GLY A 85 15.18 2.07 -8.37
C GLY A 85 14.57 3.46 -8.32
N ILE A 86 15.35 4.46 -7.93
CA ILE A 86 14.96 5.87 -7.90
C ILE A 86 15.84 6.63 -8.88
N ALA A 87 15.22 7.41 -9.75
CA ALA A 87 15.96 8.14 -10.82
C ALA A 87 16.95 9.18 -10.28
N ARG A 88 16.67 9.76 -9.10
CA ARG A 88 17.56 10.72 -8.42
C ARG A 88 17.36 10.66 -6.90
N GLY A 89 18.47 10.54 -6.17
CA GLY A 89 18.51 10.67 -4.71
C GLY A 89 18.15 9.39 -3.94
N ALA A 90 17.83 9.56 -2.68
CA ALA A 90 17.39 8.51 -1.78
C ALA A 90 15.86 8.56 -1.62
N GLY A 91 15.24 7.40 -1.49
CA GLY A 91 13.80 7.30 -1.23
C GLY A 91 13.52 6.36 -0.07
N ASN A 92 12.28 6.36 0.35
CA ASN A 92 11.81 5.49 1.42
C ASN A 92 10.47 4.87 1.06
N ASN A 93 10.32 3.59 1.34
CA ASN A 93 9.01 2.97 1.48
C ASN A 93 8.57 3.10 2.94
N ASN A 94 7.32 3.47 3.15
CA ASN A 94 6.73 3.56 4.47
C ASN A 94 5.48 2.69 4.56
N ILE A 95 5.35 1.97 5.67
CA ILE A 95 4.12 1.27 6.05
C ILE A 95 3.59 1.99 7.28
N LEU A 96 2.33 2.41 7.21
CA LEU A 96 1.63 3.08 8.30
C LEU A 96 0.42 2.22 8.67
N VAL A 97 0.26 1.92 9.95
CA VAL A 97 -0.91 1.18 10.47
C VAL A 97 -1.50 2.00 11.60
N TYR A 98 -2.78 2.27 11.53
CA TYR A 98 -3.51 3.03 12.54
C TYR A 98 -4.98 2.63 12.56
N SER A 99 -5.66 2.96 13.64
CA SER A 99 -7.11 2.83 13.74
C SER A 99 -7.73 4.14 14.18
N LEU A 100 -8.94 4.36 13.70
CA LEU A 100 -9.78 5.49 14.07
C LEU A 100 -11.18 4.97 14.38
N PRO A 101 -11.93 5.62 15.29
CA PRO A 101 -13.32 5.25 15.52
C PRO A 101 -14.14 5.32 14.23
N LEU A 102 -14.87 4.26 13.92
CA LEU A 102 -15.79 4.23 12.79
C LEU A 102 -17.10 4.92 13.21
N ASN A 103 -17.55 5.88 12.42
CA ASN A 103 -18.88 6.47 12.53
C ASN A 103 -19.54 6.50 11.14
N ASP A 104 -20.84 6.78 11.07
CA ASP A 104 -21.62 6.73 9.83
C ASP A 104 -21.08 7.64 8.72
N GLN A 105 -20.25 8.62 9.06
CA GLN A 105 -19.64 9.56 8.10
C GLN A 105 -18.29 9.12 7.58
N THR A 106 -17.64 8.12 8.21
CA THR A 106 -16.23 7.76 7.91
C THR A 106 -16.04 7.04 6.60
N MET A 107 -17.07 6.46 6.00
CA MET A 107 -16.99 5.59 4.83
C MET A 107 -17.15 6.32 3.49
N SER A 108 -16.82 7.61 3.42
CA SER A 108 -16.75 8.36 2.15
C SER A 108 -15.31 8.62 1.74
N SER A 109 -15.05 8.74 0.43
CA SER A 109 -13.70 9.01 -0.09
C SER A 109 -13.10 10.31 0.49
N ASN A 110 -13.90 11.36 0.66
CA ASN A 110 -13.44 12.62 1.24
C ASN A 110 -13.03 12.46 2.71
N ASN A 111 -13.76 11.68 3.48
CA ASN A 111 -13.44 11.42 4.87
C ASN A 111 -12.20 10.56 5.02
N ILE A 112 -11.99 9.56 4.16
CA ILE A 112 -10.75 8.76 4.14
C ILE A 112 -9.53 9.64 3.95
N ILE A 113 -9.58 10.62 3.03
CA ILE A 113 -8.50 11.56 2.79
C ILE A 113 -8.28 12.46 4.01
N SER A 114 -9.36 13.04 4.56
CA SER A 114 -9.28 13.89 5.75
C SER A 114 -8.69 13.14 6.97
N MET A 115 -9.13 11.91 7.20
CA MET A 115 -8.60 11.05 8.27
C MET A 115 -7.10 10.78 8.08
N ARG A 116 -6.70 10.44 6.85
CA ARG A 116 -5.31 10.22 6.50
C ARG A 116 -4.45 11.46 6.75
N ASP A 117 -4.93 12.64 6.40
CA ASP A 117 -4.21 13.91 6.58
C ASP A 117 -4.10 14.28 8.07
N GLN A 118 -5.12 14.02 8.89
CA GLN A 118 -5.05 14.15 10.35
C GLN A 118 -3.97 13.24 10.97
N ILE A 119 -3.84 12.00 10.49
CA ILE A 119 -2.78 11.09 10.91
C ILE A 119 -1.41 11.63 10.48
N GLY A 120 -1.28 12.15 9.25
CA GLY A 120 -0.06 12.79 8.77
C GLY A 120 0.37 13.97 9.62
N GLU A 121 -0.55 14.87 9.95
CA GLU A 121 -0.28 16.03 10.81
C GLU A 121 0.15 15.60 12.22
N LYS A 122 -0.52 14.61 12.79
CA LYS A 122 -0.27 14.16 14.16
C LYS A 122 1.04 13.39 14.32
N TYR A 123 1.38 12.51 13.36
CA TYR A 123 2.43 11.51 13.56
C TYR A 123 3.60 11.61 12.59
N ILE A 124 3.48 12.33 11.47
CA ILE A 124 4.51 12.37 10.42
C ILE A 124 4.98 13.80 10.18
N PRO A 125 5.80 14.34 11.10
CA PRO A 125 6.33 15.69 10.96
C PRO A 125 7.34 15.78 9.80
N GLY A 126 7.43 16.96 9.20
CA GLY A 126 8.52 17.31 8.30
C GLY A 126 9.77 17.80 9.05
N SER A 127 10.70 18.36 8.29
CA SER A 127 12.01 18.81 8.81
C SER A 127 11.95 20.05 9.69
N LYS A 128 10.88 20.85 9.61
CA LYS A 128 10.69 22.11 10.36
C LYS A 128 9.32 22.16 11.00
N GLN A 129 9.17 23.02 11.99
CA GLN A 129 7.88 23.26 12.64
C GLN A 129 6.79 23.66 11.64
N GLY A 130 5.62 23.05 11.75
CA GLY A 130 4.48 23.28 10.84
C GLY A 130 4.56 22.51 9.53
N MET A 131 5.60 21.71 9.30
CA MET A 131 5.69 20.76 8.20
C MET A 131 5.21 19.39 8.63
N TYR A 132 4.37 18.76 7.81
CA TYR A 132 3.84 17.41 8.06
C TYR A 132 3.30 16.80 6.77
N MET A 133 3.11 15.49 6.76
CA MET A 133 2.59 14.77 5.59
C MET A 133 1.10 15.06 5.39
N ILE A 134 0.74 15.44 4.16
CA ILE A 134 -0.64 15.62 3.70
C ILE A 134 -0.85 14.94 2.35
N THR A 135 -2.11 14.85 1.94
CA THR A 135 -2.46 14.48 0.56
C THR A 135 -2.22 15.67 -0.37
N GLU A 136 -1.53 15.47 -1.49
CA GLU A 136 -1.30 16.51 -2.47
C GLU A 136 -2.60 16.88 -3.20
N ALA A 137 -3.06 18.09 -3.02
CA ALA A 137 -4.35 18.57 -3.53
C ALA A 137 -4.42 18.66 -5.07
N ALA A 138 -3.28 18.80 -5.75
CA ALA A 138 -3.21 18.89 -7.20
C ALA A 138 -3.56 17.55 -7.89
N TYR A 139 -3.50 16.42 -7.17
CA TYR A 139 -3.82 15.10 -7.67
C TYR A 139 -4.98 14.50 -6.89
N THR A 140 -6.18 14.56 -7.47
CA THR A 140 -7.38 13.97 -6.85
C THR A 140 -7.19 12.48 -6.61
N PRO A 141 -7.20 12.01 -5.34
CA PRO A 141 -7.06 10.59 -5.05
C PRO A 141 -8.24 9.79 -5.60
N ARG A 142 -7.95 8.58 -6.05
CA ARG A 142 -8.96 7.64 -6.54
C ARG A 142 -9.27 6.61 -5.47
N THR A 143 -10.53 6.56 -5.02
CA THR A 143 -11.04 5.56 -4.08
C THR A 143 -11.94 4.57 -4.81
N THR A 144 -11.72 3.28 -4.58
CA THR A 144 -12.52 2.18 -5.10
C THR A 144 -12.88 1.21 -3.99
N LYS A 145 -14.06 0.61 -4.06
CA LYS A 145 -14.41 -0.50 -3.18
C LYS A 145 -13.58 -1.73 -3.54
N THR A 146 -13.14 -2.46 -2.56
CA THR A 146 -12.39 -3.71 -2.69
C THR A 146 -12.73 -4.63 -1.53
N GLU A 147 -12.09 -5.80 -1.47
CA GLU A 147 -12.22 -6.77 -0.40
C GLU A 147 -10.82 -7.17 0.08
N ILE A 148 -10.65 -7.28 1.39
CA ILE A 148 -9.43 -7.79 2.02
C ILE A 148 -9.80 -8.90 2.98
N LEU A 149 -9.33 -10.12 2.71
CA LEU A 149 -9.59 -11.30 3.53
C LEU A 149 -11.07 -11.54 3.84
N GLY A 150 -11.96 -11.31 2.85
CA GLY A 150 -13.40 -11.49 2.99
C GLY A 150 -14.14 -10.32 3.65
N ASN A 151 -13.46 -9.21 3.92
CA ASN A 151 -14.07 -8.02 4.49
C ASN A 151 -14.11 -6.87 3.46
N ASP A 152 -15.23 -6.15 3.45
CA ASP A 152 -15.37 -4.94 2.65
C ASP A 152 -14.31 -3.92 3.03
N ALA A 153 -13.67 -3.33 2.02
CA ALA A 153 -12.63 -2.34 2.18
C ALA A 153 -12.70 -1.25 1.11
N PHE A 154 -12.00 -0.13 1.36
CA PHE A 154 -11.74 0.89 0.35
C PHE A 154 -10.25 0.91 0.02
N GLU A 155 -9.91 0.90 -1.26
CA GLU A 155 -8.57 1.18 -1.74
C GLU A 155 -8.52 2.62 -2.24
N THR A 156 -7.64 3.43 -1.66
CA THR A 156 -7.41 4.81 -2.08
C THR A 156 -5.98 4.97 -2.58
N ARG A 157 -5.83 5.42 -3.82
CA ARG A 157 -4.53 5.73 -4.45
C ARG A 157 -4.42 7.21 -4.70
N GLY A 158 -3.28 7.79 -4.38
CA GLY A 158 -3.02 9.20 -4.56
C GLY A 158 -1.55 9.54 -4.43
N LYS A 159 -1.30 10.82 -4.25
CA LYS A 159 0.03 11.36 -4.01
C LYS A 159 0.04 12.13 -2.68
N TRP A 160 1.07 11.89 -1.88
CA TRP A 160 1.33 12.63 -0.66
C TRP A 160 2.45 13.65 -0.89
N GLU A 161 2.43 14.69 -0.12
CA GLU A 161 3.52 15.67 -0.01
C GLU A 161 3.76 16.02 1.45
N VAL A 162 4.92 16.61 1.72
CA VAL A 162 5.15 17.30 2.98
C VAL A 162 4.80 18.76 2.78
N LYS A 163 3.87 19.27 3.57
CA LYS A 163 3.44 20.67 3.54
C LYS A 163 4.64 21.61 3.64
N ASN A 164 4.77 22.52 2.68
CA ASN A 164 5.87 23.49 2.55
C ASN A 164 7.27 22.85 2.36
N ASP A 165 7.35 21.63 1.77
CA ASP A 165 8.60 20.96 1.40
C ASP A 165 8.48 20.36 0.00
N PHE A 166 9.59 19.92 -0.58
CA PHE A 166 9.63 19.26 -1.90
C PHE A 166 9.46 17.74 -1.83
N MET A 167 9.37 17.18 -0.63
CA MET A 167 9.22 15.74 -0.44
C MET A 167 7.79 15.31 -0.77
N ALA A 168 7.67 14.40 -1.73
CA ALA A 168 6.38 13.86 -2.18
C ALA A 168 6.54 12.43 -2.70
N GLY A 169 5.43 11.71 -2.84
CA GLY A 169 5.44 10.36 -3.41
C GLY A 169 4.03 9.78 -3.57
N PRO A 170 3.92 8.63 -4.23
CA PRO A 170 2.65 7.93 -4.32
C PRO A 170 2.27 7.30 -2.97
N PHE A 171 0.96 7.13 -2.74
CA PHE A 171 0.47 6.31 -1.65
C PHE A 171 -0.62 5.34 -2.11
N LEU A 172 -0.73 4.26 -1.36
CA LEU A 172 -1.81 3.29 -1.40
C LEU A 172 -2.35 3.14 0.03
N ASN A 173 -3.65 3.30 0.22
CA ASN A 173 -4.33 3.22 1.52
C ASN A 173 -5.51 2.24 1.43
N TYR A 174 -5.66 1.40 2.43
CA TYR A 174 -6.77 0.49 2.63
C TYR A 174 -7.52 0.82 3.90
#